data_e899c46e2ef121324f79a6a6f998ffae
#
_entry.id   e899c46e2ef121324f79a6a6f998ffae
#
_cell.length_a   1.000
_cell.length_b   1.000
_cell.length_c   1.000
_cell.angle_alpha   90.00
_cell.angle_beta   90.00
_cell.angle_gamma   90.00
#
_symmetry.space_group_name_H-M   'P 1'
#
loop_
_entity.id
_entity.type
_entity.pdbx_description
1 polymer ?
#
loop_
_entity_poly.entity_id
_entity_poly.type
_entity_poly.pdbx_seq_one_letter_code
_entity_poly.pdbx_strand_id
1 'polypeptide(L)'
;MQLNPDVMDIAACLDAEREAGKVRGPLHGIPFIVKDNIASKDNMETTAGSWALLGSIVPRDAHVVAQLRQAGAVLFGKATLSEWADMRSSNYSEGYSGRGGQCRSAYNLTVNPGGSSSGSGAAVGSNAIAFALGTETDGSGE
;
A
#
# COMPACT_ATOMS: atom_id res chain seq x y z
N MET A 1 0.77 8.24 3.62
CA MET A 1 1.54 6.99 3.43
C MET A 1 2.28 6.66 4.71
N GLN A 2 2.30 5.40 5.11
CA GLN A 2 3.13 4.90 6.21
C GLN A 2 4.21 4.01 5.63
N LEU A 3 5.46 4.28 5.94
CA LEU A 3 6.58 3.41 5.55
C LEU A 3 6.71 2.26 6.54
N ASN A 4 7.10 1.11 6.03
CA ASN A 4 7.38 -0.04 6.87
C ASN A 4 8.69 0.21 7.65
N PRO A 5 8.66 0.27 8.98
CA PRO A 5 9.86 0.53 9.77
C PRO A 5 10.93 -0.57 9.61
N ASP A 6 10.50 -1.79 9.26
CA ASP A 6 11.39 -2.96 9.16
C ASP A 6 11.89 -3.19 7.72
N VAL A 7 11.60 -2.28 6.78
CA VAL A 7 11.86 -2.49 5.34
C VAL A 7 13.33 -2.76 5.03
N MET A 8 14.24 -2.07 5.70
CA MET A 8 15.68 -2.23 5.45
C MET A 8 16.20 -3.58 5.93
N ASP A 9 15.73 -4.04 7.09
CA ASP A 9 16.12 -5.35 7.63
C ASP A 9 15.56 -6.49 6.77
N ILE A 10 14.32 -6.35 6.30
CA ILE A 10 13.69 -7.30 5.35
C ILE A 10 14.50 -7.35 4.05
N ALA A 11 14.88 -6.20 3.48
CA ALA A 11 15.66 -6.13 2.27
C ALA A 11 17.04 -6.79 2.44
N ALA A 12 17.74 -6.49 3.55
CA ALA A 12 19.04 -7.09 3.86
C ALA A 12 18.96 -8.63 4.00
N CYS A 13 17.90 -9.15 4.63
CA CYS A 13 17.68 -10.59 4.71
C CYS A 13 17.51 -11.24 3.33
N LEU A 14 16.75 -10.60 2.44
CA LEU A 14 16.53 -11.09 1.07
C LEU A 14 17.79 -10.99 0.21
N ASP A 15 18.61 -9.97 0.41
CA ASP A 15 19.91 -9.86 -0.26
C ASP A 15 20.87 -10.98 0.18
N ALA A 16 20.91 -11.29 1.48
CA ALA A 16 21.68 -12.43 1.98
C ALA A 16 21.18 -13.78 1.43
N GLU A 17 19.86 -13.96 1.28
CA GLU A 17 19.29 -15.14 0.61
C GLU A 17 19.75 -15.22 -0.85
N ARG A 18 19.76 -14.09 -1.58
CA ARG A 18 20.22 -14.02 -2.97
C ARG A 18 21.71 -14.39 -3.07
N GLU A 19 22.55 -13.84 -2.21
CA GLU A 19 23.98 -14.16 -2.16
C GLU A 19 24.24 -15.65 -1.88
N ALA A 20 23.37 -16.27 -1.07
CA ALA A 20 23.41 -17.72 -0.79
C ALA A 20 22.77 -18.59 -1.92
N GLY A 21 22.37 -17.99 -3.04
CA GLY A 21 21.72 -18.68 -4.15
C GLY A 21 20.26 -19.10 -3.90
N LYS A 22 19.62 -18.55 -2.88
CA LYS A 22 18.24 -18.89 -2.46
C LYS A 22 17.23 -17.86 -2.95
N VAL A 23 17.13 -17.67 -4.25
CA VAL A 23 16.12 -16.77 -4.84
C VAL A 23 14.75 -17.42 -4.82
N ARG A 24 13.75 -16.77 -4.20
CA ARG A 24 12.41 -17.33 -4.03
C ARG A 24 11.53 -17.29 -5.28
N GLY A 25 11.83 -16.38 -6.22
CA GLY A 25 11.10 -16.22 -7.49
C GLY A 25 11.35 -14.86 -8.14
N PRO A 26 10.61 -14.53 -9.20
CA PRO A 26 10.83 -13.29 -9.96
C PRO A 26 10.54 -12.00 -9.18
N LEU A 27 9.82 -12.09 -8.07
CA LEU A 27 9.53 -10.93 -7.18
C LEU A 27 10.52 -10.78 -6.03
N HIS A 28 11.55 -11.63 -5.95
CA HIS A 28 12.51 -11.61 -4.84
C HIS A 28 13.28 -10.28 -4.76
N GLY A 29 13.08 -9.54 -3.67
CA GLY A 29 13.66 -8.22 -3.44
C GLY A 29 12.92 -7.06 -4.11
N ILE A 30 11.85 -7.32 -4.86
CA ILE A 30 11.08 -6.26 -5.51
C ILE A 30 10.18 -5.54 -4.50
N PRO A 31 10.32 -4.22 -4.33
CA PRO A 31 9.49 -3.47 -3.40
C PRO A 31 8.08 -3.24 -3.94
N PHE A 32 7.09 -3.31 -3.05
CA PHE A 32 5.70 -2.99 -3.34
C PHE A 32 5.04 -2.26 -2.18
N ILE A 33 3.93 -1.60 -2.46
CA ILE A 33 3.06 -0.99 -1.45
C ILE A 33 1.65 -1.56 -1.56
N VAL A 34 0.90 -1.41 -0.48
CA VAL A 34 -0.52 -1.81 -0.44
C VAL A 34 -1.39 -0.65 0.02
N LYS A 35 -2.60 -0.57 -0.51
CA LYS A 35 -3.63 0.35 -0.04
C LYS A 35 -3.88 0.15 1.47
N ASP A 36 -4.10 1.22 2.22
CA ASP A 36 -4.17 1.19 3.68
C ASP A 36 -5.39 0.46 4.27
N ASN A 37 -6.24 -0.12 3.45
CA ASN A 37 -7.28 -1.05 3.87
C ASN A 37 -6.92 -2.53 3.66
N ILE A 38 -5.75 -2.83 3.07
CA ILE A 38 -5.25 -4.19 2.91
C ILE A 38 -4.46 -4.58 4.15
N ALA A 39 -4.89 -5.63 4.83
CA ALA A 39 -4.27 -6.11 6.06
C ALA A 39 -2.81 -6.56 5.84
N SER A 40 -1.89 -6.05 6.66
CA SER A 40 -0.52 -6.56 6.77
C SER A 40 -0.12 -6.68 8.23
N LYS A 41 0.29 -7.87 8.63
CA LYS A 41 0.76 -8.14 10.00
C LYS A 41 2.24 -7.80 10.12
N ASP A 42 2.51 -6.58 10.50
CA ASP A 42 3.84 -6.01 10.74
C ASP A 42 3.71 -4.84 11.73
N ASN A 43 4.70 -3.97 11.79
CA ASN A 43 4.70 -2.79 12.65
C ASN A 43 3.97 -1.58 12.04
N MET A 44 3.28 -1.76 10.91
CA MET A 44 2.39 -0.75 10.33
C MET A 44 0.94 -0.98 10.78
N GLU A 45 0.18 0.10 10.79
CA GLU A 45 -1.25 0.08 11.06
C GLU A 45 -2.06 -0.15 9.79
N THR A 46 -3.26 -0.70 9.92
CA THR A 46 -4.24 -0.79 8.84
C THR A 46 -5.45 0.04 9.23
N THR A 47 -5.57 1.25 8.67
CA THR A 47 -6.49 2.27 9.18
C THR A 47 -7.56 2.73 8.21
N ALA A 48 -7.53 2.27 6.95
CA ALA A 48 -8.41 2.78 5.90
C ALA A 48 -8.44 4.33 5.83
N GLY A 49 -7.30 4.97 6.14
CA GLY A 49 -7.15 6.42 6.15
C GLY A 49 -7.80 7.14 7.34
N SER A 50 -8.35 6.42 8.31
CA SER A 50 -9.12 7.00 9.41
C SER A 50 -8.35 7.05 10.73
N TRP A 51 -8.48 8.18 11.44
CA TRP A 51 -7.99 8.32 12.82
C TRP A 51 -8.70 7.41 13.81
N ALA A 52 -9.92 6.96 13.50
CA ALA A 52 -10.67 6.04 14.35
C ALA A 52 -9.98 4.67 14.52
N LEU A 53 -9.13 4.29 13.58
CA LEU A 53 -8.36 3.03 13.61
C LEU A 53 -6.88 3.24 13.94
N LEU A 54 -6.52 4.39 14.50
CA LEU A 54 -5.16 4.62 14.99
C LEU A 54 -4.78 3.52 16.00
N GLY A 55 -3.60 2.93 15.84
CA GLY A 55 -3.14 1.81 16.65
C GLY A 55 -3.67 0.43 16.21
N SER A 56 -4.41 0.36 15.10
CA SER A 56 -4.93 -0.92 14.58
C SER A 56 -3.83 -1.76 13.95
N ILE A 57 -3.32 -2.73 14.69
CA ILE A 57 -2.43 -3.78 14.21
C ILE A 57 -3.25 -5.05 13.98
N VAL A 58 -3.32 -5.48 12.74
CA VAL A 58 -4.13 -6.64 12.36
C VAL A 58 -3.47 -7.97 12.76
N PRO A 59 -4.25 -9.02 13.07
CA PRO A 59 -3.69 -10.28 13.56
C PRO A 59 -3.00 -11.13 12.48
N ARG A 60 -3.24 -10.87 11.20
CA ARG A 60 -2.70 -11.63 10.07
C ARG A 60 -2.63 -10.79 8.80
N ASP A 61 -1.77 -11.20 7.87
CA ASP A 61 -1.75 -10.67 6.51
C ASP A 61 -3.04 -11.01 5.74
N ALA A 62 -3.44 -10.14 4.83
CA ALA A 62 -4.31 -10.51 3.74
C ALA A 62 -3.64 -11.62 2.90
N HIS A 63 -4.44 -12.51 2.31
CA HIS A 63 -3.90 -13.65 1.56
C HIS A 63 -2.88 -13.22 0.49
N VAL A 64 -3.19 -12.20 -0.29
CA VAL A 64 -2.30 -11.67 -1.34
C VAL A 64 -0.98 -11.12 -0.77
N VAL A 65 -1.00 -10.47 0.39
CA VAL A 65 0.21 -9.97 1.06
C VAL A 65 1.10 -11.13 1.50
N ALA A 66 0.49 -12.16 2.10
CA ALA A 66 1.21 -13.37 2.50
C ALA A 66 1.89 -14.05 1.29
N GLN A 67 1.18 -14.18 0.16
CA GLN A 67 1.73 -14.75 -1.08
C GLN A 67 2.90 -13.93 -1.63
N LEU A 68 2.79 -12.60 -1.65
CA LEU A 68 3.86 -11.72 -2.11
C LEU A 68 5.10 -11.82 -1.21
N ARG A 69 4.93 -11.86 0.11
CA ARG A 69 6.04 -12.07 1.05
C ARG A 69 6.72 -13.44 0.85
N GLN A 70 5.93 -14.49 0.61
CA GLN A 70 6.47 -15.82 0.29
C GLN A 70 7.27 -15.82 -1.02
N ALA A 71 6.84 -15.06 -2.03
CA ALA A 71 7.57 -14.86 -3.29
C ALA A 71 8.83 -13.98 -3.13
N GLY A 72 9.08 -13.45 -1.93
CA GLY A 72 10.24 -12.62 -1.63
C GLY A 72 10.06 -11.14 -1.96
N ALA A 73 8.85 -10.68 -2.24
CA ALA A 73 8.59 -9.25 -2.42
C ALA A 73 8.69 -8.49 -1.09
N VAL A 74 9.14 -7.24 -1.15
CA VAL A 74 9.37 -6.38 0.01
C VAL A 74 8.19 -5.43 0.19
N LEU A 75 7.38 -5.62 1.23
CA LEU A 75 6.32 -4.65 1.55
C LEU A 75 6.96 -3.37 2.10
N PHE A 76 7.00 -2.35 1.25
CA PHE A 76 7.64 -1.07 1.51
C PHE A 76 6.78 -0.14 2.38
N GLY A 77 5.46 -0.21 2.24
CA GLY A 77 4.58 0.67 3.00
C GLY A 77 3.10 0.55 2.65
N LYS A 78 2.32 1.42 3.31
CA LYS A 78 0.89 1.61 3.10
C LYS A 78 0.64 2.86 2.27
N ALA A 79 -0.12 2.73 1.20
CA ALA A 79 -0.56 3.83 0.36
C ALA A 79 -1.83 4.47 0.94
N THR A 80 -1.94 5.80 0.82
CA THR A 80 -3.18 6.51 1.13
C THR A 80 -4.32 6.09 0.19
N LEU A 81 -5.54 6.45 0.57
CA LEU A 81 -6.77 6.12 -0.15
C LEU A 81 -7.81 7.20 0.15
N SER A 82 -8.93 7.22 -0.61
CA SER A 82 -10.13 7.89 -0.13
C SER A 82 -10.61 7.19 1.14
N GLU A 83 -10.88 7.95 2.22
CA GLU A 83 -11.16 7.40 3.55
C GLU A 83 -12.27 6.35 3.53
N TRP A 84 -12.05 5.21 4.17
CA TRP A 84 -12.96 4.06 4.20
C TRP A 84 -13.31 3.50 2.82
N ALA A 85 -12.41 3.67 1.83
CA ALA A 85 -12.64 3.21 0.46
C ALA A 85 -13.99 3.74 -0.11
N ASP A 86 -14.28 5.00 0.18
CA ASP A 86 -15.48 5.75 -0.25
C ASP A 86 -16.82 5.31 0.38
N MET A 87 -16.83 4.32 1.28
CA MET A 87 -18.07 3.85 1.92
C MET A 87 -18.77 4.90 2.78
N ARG A 88 -18.06 5.97 3.12
CA ARG A 88 -18.51 6.93 4.13
C ARG A 88 -19.55 7.92 3.63
N SER A 89 -19.50 8.29 2.37
CA SER A 89 -20.37 9.30 1.77
C SER A 89 -20.33 9.22 0.25
N SER A 90 -21.43 9.56 -0.41
CA SER A 90 -21.48 9.79 -1.86
C SER A 90 -21.01 11.20 -2.27
N ASN A 91 -20.71 12.06 -1.31
CA ASN A 91 -20.21 13.42 -1.54
C ASN A 91 -18.90 13.61 -0.76
N TYR A 92 -17.82 13.15 -1.33
CA TYR A 92 -16.46 13.18 -0.76
C TYR A 92 -15.44 13.69 -1.79
N SER A 93 -14.25 14.02 -1.34
CA SER A 93 -13.11 14.32 -2.21
C SER A 93 -12.31 13.06 -2.49
N GLU A 94 -12.26 12.65 -3.75
CA GLU A 94 -11.45 11.52 -4.18
C GLU A 94 -9.99 11.67 -3.74
N GLY A 95 -9.44 10.60 -3.20
CA GLY A 95 -8.07 10.57 -2.69
C GLY A 95 -7.84 11.32 -1.39
N TYR A 96 -8.89 11.79 -0.72
CA TYR A 96 -8.76 12.41 0.59
C TYR A 96 -9.02 11.41 1.72
N SER A 97 -8.19 11.49 2.73
CA SER A 97 -8.44 10.82 4.02
C SER A 97 -7.97 11.69 5.18
N GLY A 98 -8.62 11.55 6.32
CA GLY A 98 -8.27 12.31 7.52
C GLY A 98 -6.81 12.12 7.92
N ARG A 99 -6.27 10.91 7.74
CA ARG A 99 -4.91 10.54 8.12
C ARG A 99 -3.86 10.83 7.04
N GLY A 100 -4.23 10.66 5.78
CA GLY A 100 -3.31 10.80 4.64
C GLY A 100 -3.34 12.16 3.94
N GLY A 101 -4.35 12.99 4.24
CA GLY A 101 -4.59 14.23 3.52
C GLY A 101 -5.08 13.98 2.08
N GLN A 102 -4.88 14.97 1.20
CA GLN A 102 -5.29 14.91 -0.19
C GLN A 102 -4.19 14.31 -1.06
N CYS A 103 -4.44 13.14 -1.63
CA CYS A 103 -3.65 12.59 -2.73
C CYS A 103 -3.82 13.44 -3.99
N ARG A 104 -2.79 13.53 -4.80
CA ARG A 104 -2.79 14.25 -6.07
C ARG A 104 -2.41 13.32 -7.21
N SER A 105 -2.92 13.61 -8.40
CA SER A 105 -2.51 12.89 -9.61
C SER A 105 -1.01 13.10 -9.86
N ALA A 106 -0.31 12.03 -10.22
CA ALA A 106 1.11 12.08 -10.56
C ALA A 106 1.40 12.91 -11.84
N TYR A 107 0.41 13.03 -12.70
CA TYR A 107 0.55 13.70 -14.00
C TYR A 107 0.10 15.16 -13.99
N ASN A 108 -0.88 15.49 -13.16
CA ASN A 108 -1.39 16.85 -13.03
C ASN A 108 -1.93 17.07 -11.62
N LEU A 109 -1.25 17.87 -10.83
CA LEU A 109 -1.57 18.13 -9.44
C LEU A 109 -2.91 18.87 -9.21
N THR A 110 -3.51 19.39 -10.28
CA THR A 110 -4.78 20.13 -10.21
C THR A 110 -6.00 19.30 -10.47
N VAL A 111 -5.83 18.07 -10.98
CA VAL A 111 -6.96 17.15 -11.28
C VAL A 111 -7.19 16.16 -10.17
N ASN A 112 -8.40 15.60 -10.16
CA ASN A 112 -8.80 14.52 -9.30
C ASN A 112 -7.89 13.30 -9.53
N PRO A 113 -7.31 12.68 -8.48
CA PRO A 113 -6.43 11.52 -8.61
C PRO A 113 -7.16 10.22 -8.95
N GLY A 114 -8.50 10.24 -8.95
CA GLY A 114 -9.29 9.02 -8.89
C GLY A 114 -9.25 8.37 -7.51
N GLY A 115 -9.98 7.32 -7.33
CA GLY A 115 -10.08 6.60 -6.04
C GLY A 115 -10.99 5.37 -6.12
N SER A 116 -11.04 4.72 -5.01
CA SER A 116 -10.43 5.03 -3.70
C SER A 116 -8.95 4.59 -3.58
N SER A 117 -8.36 3.90 -4.55
CA SER A 117 -6.97 3.42 -4.54
C SER A 117 -5.96 4.49 -4.99
N SER A 118 -6.25 5.76 -4.76
CA SER A 118 -5.51 6.93 -5.23
C SER A 118 -4.01 6.91 -4.93
N GLY A 119 -3.62 6.55 -3.72
CA GLY A 119 -2.21 6.50 -3.34
C GLY A 119 -1.44 5.38 -4.02
N SER A 120 -2.09 4.24 -4.25
CA SER A 120 -1.51 3.13 -5.01
C SER A 120 -1.26 3.54 -6.46
N GLY A 121 -2.26 4.13 -7.11
CA GLY A 121 -2.14 4.63 -8.50
C GLY A 121 -1.12 5.75 -8.63
N ALA A 122 -1.14 6.74 -7.72
CA ALA A 122 -0.20 7.86 -7.75
C ALA A 122 1.26 7.41 -7.56
N ALA A 123 1.53 6.46 -6.67
CA ALA A 123 2.88 5.98 -6.43
C ALA A 123 3.48 5.24 -7.63
N VAL A 124 2.69 4.39 -8.30
CA VAL A 124 3.14 3.70 -9.53
C VAL A 124 3.21 4.70 -10.69
N GLY A 125 2.20 5.55 -10.86
CA GLY A 125 2.16 6.57 -11.91
C GLY A 125 3.30 7.59 -11.85
N SER A 126 3.81 7.87 -10.63
CA SER A 126 4.99 8.71 -10.44
C SER A 126 6.32 7.94 -10.55
N ASN A 127 6.30 6.66 -10.85
CA ASN A 127 7.48 5.80 -10.89
C ASN A 127 8.22 5.66 -9.56
N ALA A 128 7.54 5.91 -8.44
CA ALA A 128 8.13 5.83 -7.10
C ALA A 128 8.28 4.40 -6.59
N ILE A 129 7.50 3.46 -7.12
CA ILE A 129 7.48 2.06 -6.73
C ILE A 129 7.18 1.17 -7.94
N ALA A 130 7.70 -0.07 -7.94
CA ALA A 130 7.56 -0.99 -9.07
C ALA A 130 6.10 -1.43 -9.29
N PHE A 131 5.38 -1.74 -8.21
CA PHE A 131 3.96 -2.08 -8.27
C PHE A 131 3.26 -1.81 -6.93
N ALA A 132 1.94 -1.72 -6.99
CA ALA A 132 1.11 -1.47 -5.81
C ALA A 132 -0.16 -2.32 -5.87
N LEU A 133 -0.72 -2.61 -4.71
CA LEU A 133 -2.05 -3.21 -4.61
C LEU A 133 -3.09 -2.15 -4.25
N GLY A 134 -4.13 -2.10 -5.05
CA GLY A 134 -5.40 -1.44 -4.76
C GLY A 134 -6.46 -2.44 -4.33
N THR A 135 -7.65 -1.95 -4.01
CA THR A 135 -8.85 -2.76 -3.79
C THR A 135 -9.99 -2.14 -4.55
N GLU A 136 -10.84 -2.97 -5.10
CA GLU A 136 -12.04 -2.55 -5.77
C GLU A 136 -13.22 -3.39 -5.31
N THR A 137 -14.33 -2.70 -5.03
CA THR A 137 -15.63 -3.32 -4.79
C THR A 137 -16.63 -2.71 -5.78
N ASP A 138 -16.43 -1.42 -6.08
CA ASP A 138 -17.41 -0.58 -6.78
C ASP A 138 -16.65 0.62 -7.41
N GLY A 139 -15.83 0.36 -8.42
CA GLY A 139 -15.08 1.37 -9.18
C GLY A 139 -13.82 1.94 -8.52
N SER A 140 -13.33 1.32 -7.45
CA SER A 140 -12.17 1.84 -6.68
C SER A 140 -10.79 1.40 -7.19
N GLY A 141 -10.73 0.70 -8.31
CA GLY A 141 -9.50 0.17 -8.92
C GLY A 141 -9.14 0.84 -10.24
N GLU A 142 -9.98 1.75 -10.73
CA GLU A 142 -9.79 2.49 -11.98
C GLU A 142 -8.81 3.64 -11.85
#